data_4b17e006e3fdfcb59bc426c943d87614
#
_entry.id   4b17e006e3fdfcb59bc426c943d87614
#
_cell.length_a   1.000
_cell.length_b   1.000
_cell.length_c   1.000
_cell.angle_alpha   90.00
_cell.angle_beta   90.00
_cell.angle_gamma   90.00
#
_symmetry.space_group_name_H-M   'P 1'
#
loop_
_entity.id
_entity.type
_entity.pdbx_description
1 polymer ?
#
loop_
_entity_poly.entity_id
_entity_poly.type
_entity_poly.pdbx_seq_one_letter_code
_entity_poly.pdbx_strand_id
1 'polypeptide(L)' 'MKLPQLSGLECIKRLKQAGFVATRQKGSHVRLERFDGEKLVKITVPLHPQLKKGTLHRIIKDAGLTLGQFEALK' A
#
# COMPACT_ATOMS: atom_id res chain seq x y z
N MET A 1 -10.48 12.15 9.91
CA MET A 1 -9.86 10.89 10.33
C MET A 1 -8.35 10.98 10.16
N LYS A 2 -7.59 10.60 11.17
CA LYS A 2 -6.14 10.60 11.09
C LYS A 2 -5.63 9.36 10.37
N LEU A 3 -4.70 9.57 9.43
CA LEU A 3 -3.98 8.44 8.85
C LEU A 3 -3.07 7.81 9.91
N PRO A 4 -2.98 6.48 9.98
CA PRO A 4 -2.04 5.83 10.88
C PRO A 4 -0.61 6.15 10.47
N GLN A 5 0.29 6.18 11.45
CA GLN A 5 1.70 6.30 11.16
C GLN A 5 2.26 4.91 10.93
N LEU A 6 2.71 4.65 9.70
CA LEU A 6 3.17 3.33 9.30
C LEU A 6 4.52 3.42 8.61
N SER A 7 5.32 2.37 8.80
CA SER A 7 6.49 2.14 7.97
C SER A 7 6.06 1.57 6.61
N GLY A 8 6.96 1.59 5.64
CA GLY A 8 6.71 0.97 4.35
C GLY A 8 6.39 -0.52 4.50
N LEU A 9 7.13 -1.23 5.37
CA LEU A 9 6.89 -2.65 5.62
C LEU A 9 5.50 -2.92 6.18
N GLU A 10 5.04 -2.10 7.12
CA GLU A 10 3.71 -2.25 7.70
C GLU A 10 2.63 -1.99 6.66
N CYS A 11 2.84 -0.99 5.81
CA CYS A 11 1.93 -0.69 4.71
C CYS A 11 1.84 -1.87 3.73
N ILE A 12 2.98 -2.46 3.39
CA ILE A 12 3.03 -3.63 2.50
C ILE A 12 2.27 -4.80 3.11
N LYS A 13 2.42 -5.05 4.41
CA LYS A 13 1.69 -6.11 5.10
C LYS A 13 0.19 -5.93 4.96
N ARG A 14 -0.30 -4.72 5.16
CA ARG A 14 -1.73 -4.43 5.03
C ARG A 14 -2.20 -4.63 3.60
N LEU A 15 -1.44 -4.16 2.62
CA LEU A 15 -1.79 -4.31 1.22
C LEU A 15 -1.84 -5.79 0.81
N LYS A 16 -0.94 -6.61 1.34
CA LYS A 16 -0.97 -8.06 1.08
C LYS A 16 -2.26 -8.68 1.60
N GLN A 17 -2.76 -8.22 2.75
CA GLN A 17 -4.06 -8.69 3.27
C GLN A 17 -5.21 -8.29 2.36
N ALA A 18 -5.06 -7.19 1.62
CA ALA A 18 -6.05 -6.75 0.65
C ALA A 18 -5.92 -7.46 -0.70
N GLY A 19 -5.02 -8.44 -0.82
CA GLY A 19 -4.86 -9.23 -2.03
C GLY A 19 -3.71 -8.79 -2.94
N PHE A 20 -2.94 -7.80 -2.53
CA PHE A 20 -1.77 -7.39 -3.31
C PHE A 20 -0.61 -8.36 -3.13
N VAL A 21 0.15 -8.54 -4.20
CA VAL A 21 1.33 -9.42 -4.21
C VAL A 21 2.54 -8.57 -4.58
N ALA A 22 3.63 -8.73 -3.83
CA ALA A 22 4.88 -8.06 -4.16
C ALA A 22 5.48 -8.74 -5.39
N THR A 23 5.64 -7.98 -6.47
CA THR A 23 6.11 -8.52 -7.75
C THR A 23 7.54 -8.11 -8.08
N ARG A 24 8.02 -7.03 -7.48
CA ARG A 24 9.35 -6.52 -7.78
C ARG A 24 9.85 -5.64 -6.65
N GLN A 25 11.15 -5.66 -6.42
CA GLN A 25 11.79 -4.73 -5.51
C GLN A 25 13.02 -4.15 -6.20
N LYS A 26 13.15 -2.85 -6.17
CA LYS A 26 14.33 -2.15 -6.68
C LYS A 26 14.81 -1.20 -5.60
N GLY A 27 15.95 -1.54 -4.97
CA GLY A 27 16.44 -0.78 -3.84
C GLY A 27 15.43 -0.77 -2.70
N SER A 28 15.02 0.42 -2.29
CA SER A 28 14.06 0.60 -1.21
C SER A 28 12.62 0.77 -1.68
N HIS A 29 12.34 0.45 -2.95
CA HIS A 29 10.98 0.56 -3.51
C HIS A 29 10.46 -0.82 -3.86
N VAL A 30 9.29 -1.18 -3.30
CA VAL A 30 8.63 -2.46 -3.55
C VAL A 30 7.39 -2.22 -4.40
N ARG A 31 7.28 -2.95 -5.50
CA ARG A 31 6.07 -2.91 -6.33
C ARG A 31 5.13 -4.03 -5.91
N LEU A 32 3.87 -3.66 -5.74
CA LEU A 32 2.80 -4.60 -5.45
C LEU A 32 1.76 -4.51 -6.54
N GLU A 33 1.14 -5.64 -6.85
CA GLU A 33 0.13 -5.70 -7.91
C GLU A 33 -1.04 -6.55 -7.45
N ARG A 34 -2.23 -6.20 -7.96
CA ARG A 34 -3.45 -6.95 -7.72
C ARG A 34 -4.36 -6.79 -8.93
N PHE A 35 -5.01 -7.88 -9.33
CA PHE A 35 -6.08 -7.80 -10.31
C PHE A 35 -7.37 -7.37 -9.62
N ASP A 36 -8.03 -6.37 -10.22
CA ASP A 36 -9.33 -5.90 -9.78
C ASP A 36 -10.27 -6.11 -10.98
N GLY A 37 -10.87 -7.30 -11.05
CA GLY A 37 -11.60 -7.71 -12.22
C GLY A 37 -10.66 -7.91 -13.40
N GLU A 38 -10.79 -7.09 -14.43
CA GLU A 38 -9.93 -7.16 -15.62
C GLU A 38 -8.74 -6.20 -15.55
N LYS A 39 -8.67 -5.42 -14.49
CA LYS A 39 -7.68 -4.35 -14.37
C LYS A 39 -6.58 -4.72 -13.42
N LEU A 40 -5.33 -4.48 -13.84
CA LEU A 40 -4.18 -4.69 -12.99
C LEU A 40 -3.86 -3.39 -12.26
N VAL A 41 -3.95 -3.42 -10.93
CA VAL A 41 -3.60 -2.29 -10.08
C VAL A 41 -2.15 -2.45 -9.63
N LYS A 42 -1.34 -1.43 -9.87
CA LYS A 42 0.08 -1.42 -9.51
C LYS A 42 0.34 -0.29 -8.51
N ILE A 43 1.08 -0.61 -7.46
CA ILE A 43 1.45 0.36 -6.43
C ILE A 43 2.94 0.20 -6.12
N THR A 44 3.61 1.31 -5.87
CA THR A 44 4.99 1.29 -5.39
C THR A 44 5.02 1.85 -3.98
N VAL A 45 5.61 1.10 -3.05
CA VAL A 45 5.72 1.49 -1.64
C VAL A 45 7.19 1.64 -1.29
N PRO A 46 7.62 2.82 -0.82
CA PRO A 46 9.00 3.00 -0.36
C PRO A 46 9.19 2.37 1.02
N LEU A 47 10.34 1.75 1.22
CA LEU A 47 10.68 1.08 2.49
C LEU A 47 11.22 2.09 3.52
N HIS A 48 10.51 3.18 3.73
CA HIS A 48 10.89 4.18 4.72
C HIS A 48 10.44 3.75 6.11
N PRO A 49 11.20 4.10 7.16
CA PRO A 49 10.79 3.79 8.55
C PRO A 49 9.44 4.39 8.91
N GLN A 50 9.11 5.53 8.30
CA GLN A 50 7.82 6.17 8.49
C GLN A 50 7.39 6.82 7.18
N LEU A 51 6.23 6.43 6.68
CA LEU A 51 5.68 7.01 5.46
C LEU A 51 5.08 8.38 5.76
N LYS A 52 5.34 9.34 4.89
CA LYS A 52 4.71 10.66 4.98
C LYS A 52 3.22 10.52 4.71
N LYS A 53 2.43 11.40 5.32
CA LYS A 53 0.97 11.42 5.15
C LYS A 53 0.55 11.42 3.68
N GLY A 54 1.16 12.30 2.88
CA GLY A 54 0.84 12.40 1.47
C GLY A 54 1.15 11.13 0.70
N THR A 55 2.28 10.50 1.00
CA THR A 55 2.69 9.24 0.38
C THR A 55 1.71 8.13 0.73
N LEU A 56 1.37 8.00 2.01
CA LEU A 56 0.43 6.98 2.48
C LEU A 56 -0.95 7.17 1.87
N HIS A 57 -1.43 8.41 1.86
CA HIS A 57 -2.73 8.73 1.28
C HIS A 57 -2.79 8.37 -0.19
N ARG A 58 -1.73 8.67 -0.94
CA ARG A 58 -1.64 8.32 -2.36
C ARG A 58 -1.65 6.81 -2.58
N ILE A 59 -0.91 6.08 -1.74
CA ILE A 59 -0.86 4.61 -1.82
C ILE A 59 -2.25 4.02 -1.62
N ILE A 60 -2.96 4.48 -0.59
CA ILE A 60 -4.32 4.01 -0.29
C ILE A 60 -5.25 4.29 -1.46
N LYS A 61 -5.17 5.49 -2.01
CA LYS A 61 -5.99 5.90 -3.15
C LYS A 61 -5.68 5.05 -4.39
N ASP A 62 -4.41 4.86 -4.69
CA ASP A 62 -3.99 4.07 -5.85
C ASP A 62 -4.39 2.60 -5.70
N ALA A 63 -4.47 2.12 -4.46
CA ALA A 63 -4.93 0.76 -4.17
C ALA A 63 -6.43 0.58 -4.39
N GLY A 64 -7.16 1.66 -4.59
CA GLY A 64 -8.61 1.60 -4.73
C GLY A 64 -9.32 1.36 -3.41
N LEU A 65 -8.67 1.66 -2.29
CA LEU A 65 -9.23 1.46 -0.96
C LEU A 65 -9.70 2.78 -0.38
N THR A 66 -10.73 2.69 0.47
CA THR A 66 -11.08 3.81 1.32
C THR A 66 -10.16 3.79 2.54
N LEU A 67 -10.08 4.91 3.24
CA LEU A 67 -9.30 4.99 4.48
C LEU A 67 -9.79 3.97 5.50
N GLY A 68 -11.12 3.84 5.63
CA GLY A 68 -11.70 2.86 6.54
C GLY A 68 -11.34 1.42 6.18
N GLN A 69 -11.36 1.10 4.89
CA GLN A 69 -10.96 -0.23 4.42
C GLN A 69 -9.50 -0.51 4.75
N PHE A 70 -8.64 0.47 4.55
CA PHE A 70 -7.21 0.31 4.84
C PHE A 70 -6.97 0.14 6.34
N GLU A 71 -7.66 0.91 7.18
CA GLU A 71 -7.53 0.80 8.63
C GLU A 71 -8.02 -0.55 9.17
N ALA A 72 -8.95 -1.19 8.49
CA ALA A 72 -9.44 -2.50 8.87
C ALA A 72 -8.44 -3.62 8.60
N LEU A 73 -7.45 -3.37 7.76
CA LEU A 73 -6.38 -4.34 7.48
C LEU A 73 -5.36 -4.33 8.63
N LYS A 74 -4.92 -5.49 9.04
CA LYS A 74 -3.97 -5.59 10.16
C LYS A 74 -2.78 -6.48 9.85
#